data_72affe7abcbc7abaad778605ba8efd2a
#
_entry.id   72affe7abcbc7abaad778605ba8efd2a
#
_cell.length_a   1.000
_cell.length_b   1.000
_cell.length_c   1.000
_cell.angle_alpha   90.00
_cell.angle_beta   90.00
_cell.angle_gamma   90.00
#
_symmetry.space_group_name_H-M   'P 1'
#
loop_
_entity.id
_entity.type
_entity.pdbx_description
1 polymer ?
#
loop_
_entity_poly.entity_id
_entity_poly.type
_entity_poly.pdbx_seq_one_letter_code
_entity_poly.pdbx_strand_id
1 'polypeptide(L)'
;DMAYWALDKGLTNPIRAMAIGGRFLWNDQGETPNTMLGIAEYPNGQYVFFNVRNVDYDGYQRQVENQYYFEDGGRIIGGQYYPKGSDQGEKIDVPDGHVTPGGQFGSFIAACRAGDPQMANGNAVDAHHSCVLGHLMNNSYRLGKGVPFNAKAGRFGDNKEAYEHFMKLHEVMSRGAGVPEDGNQYTVGPWLTFDPELERCTGAFAAEANGLLKDAHRPGFQVPDA
;
A
#
# COMPACT_ATOMS: atom_id res chain seq x y z
N ASP A 1 6.23 3.12 -5.15
CA ASP A 1 7.19 4.24 -5.12
C ASP A 1 6.49 5.59 -4.95
N MET A 2 5.49 5.95 -5.78
CA MET A 2 4.86 7.28 -5.75
C MET A 2 4.23 7.63 -4.39
N ALA A 3 3.63 6.68 -3.68
CA ALA A 3 3.12 6.94 -2.33
C ALA A 3 4.27 7.22 -1.36
N TYR A 4 5.37 6.48 -1.45
CA TYR A 4 6.55 6.69 -0.61
C TYR A 4 7.19 8.07 -0.88
N TRP A 5 7.34 8.48 -2.13
CA TRP A 5 7.91 9.78 -2.49
C TRP A 5 7.07 10.97 -2.05
N ALA A 6 5.79 10.77 -1.77
CA ALA A 6 4.90 11.82 -1.28
C ALA A 6 4.91 12.00 0.24
N LEU A 7 5.62 11.14 0.97
CA LEU A 7 5.79 11.26 2.41
C LEU A 7 6.77 12.39 2.76
N ASP A 8 6.68 12.89 3.98
CA ASP A 8 7.62 13.89 4.48
C ASP A 8 9.06 13.39 4.44
N LYS A 9 9.98 14.32 4.20
CA LYS A 9 11.41 14.01 4.15
C LYS A 9 11.89 13.36 5.45
N GLY A 10 12.65 12.28 5.30
CA GLY A 10 13.23 11.53 6.42
C GLY A 10 12.37 10.40 6.94
N LEU A 11 11.15 10.24 6.44
CA LEU A 11 10.38 9.04 6.68
C LEU A 11 10.88 7.91 5.78
N THR A 12 11.08 6.74 6.38
CA THR A 12 11.50 5.52 5.66
C THR A 12 10.40 4.47 5.68
N ASN A 13 10.15 3.88 6.84
CA ASN A 13 9.19 2.80 7.02
C ASN A 13 8.07 3.21 7.98
N PRO A 14 6.87 2.60 7.88
CA PRO A 14 5.79 2.87 8.82
C PRO A 14 6.09 2.29 10.20
N ILE A 15 5.45 2.81 11.24
CA ILE A 15 5.52 2.27 12.61
C ILE A 15 4.51 1.15 12.85
N ARG A 16 3.46 1.08 12.04
CA ARG A 16 2.50 -0.02 12.05
C ARG A 16 1.74 -0.14 10.75
N ALA A 17 1.30 -1.35 10.46
CA ALA A 17 0.48 -1.62 9.28
C ALA A 17 -0.55 -2.70 9.57
N MET A 18 -1.65 -2.68 8.82
CA MET A 18 -2.64 -3.74 8.81
C MET A 18 -3.28 -3.89 7.43
N ALA A 19 -4.00 -4.98 7.22
CA ALA A 19 -4.83 -5.15 6.04
C ALA A 19 -6.13 -5.90 6.33
N ILE A 20 -7.16 -5.57 5.55
CA ILE A 20 -8.40 -6.32 5.44
C ILE A 20 -8.68 -6.59 3.97
N GLY A 21 -9.07 -7.79 3.64
CA GLY A 21 -9.34 -8.14 2.25
C GLY A 21 -9.87 -9.55 2.09
N GLY A 22 -9.82 -10.03 0.87
CA GLY A 22 -10.24 -11.38 0.56
C GLY A 22 -9.95 -11.74 -0.89
N ARG A 23 -10.24 -12.99 -1.18
CA ARG A 23 -10.22 -13.51 -2.53
C ARG A 23 -11.66 -13.87 -2.92
N PHE A 24 -12.26 -13.03 -3.73
CA PHE A 24 -13.66 -13.11 -4.07
C PHE A 24 -13.87 -13.50 -5.53
N LEU A 25 -14.99 -14.15 -5.83
CA LEU A 25 -15.46 -14.50 -7.18
C LEU A 25 -14.59 -15.53 -7.93
N TRP A 26 -13.38 -15.79 -7.51
CA TRP A 26 -12.46 -16.71 -8.16
C TRP A 26 -12.16 -17.91 -7.26
N ASN A 27 -12.27 -19.08 -7.84
CA ASN A 27 -11.86 -20.32 -7.20
C ASN A 27 -10.65 -20.88 -7.94
N ASP A 28 -9.47 -20.40 -7.57
CA ASP A 28 -8.20 -20.77 -8.14
C ASP A 28 -7.14 -21.08 -7.06
N GLN A 29 -5.89 -21.26 -7.45
CA GLN A 29 -4.77 -21.59 -6.57
C GLN A 29 -4.10 -20.34 -5.96
N GLY A 30 -4.61 -19.14 -6.21
CA GLY A 30 -4.02 -17.91 -5.71
C GLY A 30 -4.24 -17.72 -4.21
N GLU A 31 -3.20 -17.36 -3.48
CA GLU A 31 -3.23 -17.13 -2.04
C GLU A 31 -3.31 -15.64 -1.69
N THR A 32 -2.86 -14.77 -2.60
CA THR A 32 -2.91 -13.33 -2.37
C THR A 32 -4.33 -12.79 -2.55
N PRO A 33 -4.74 -11.76 -1.79
CA PRO A 33 -6.06 -11.17 -1.95
C PRO A 33 -6.19 -10.50 -3.32
N ASN A 34 -7.33 -10.67 -3.98
CA ASN A 34 -7.68 -9.89 -5.17
C ASN A 34 -8.37 -8.58 -4.82
N THR A 35 -8.78 -8.43 -3.57
CA THR A 35 -9.43 -7.24 -3.03
C THR A 35 -8.88 -6.99 -1.63
N MET A 36 -8.26 -5.83 -1.40
CA MET A 36 -7.63 -5.52 -0.12
C MET A 36 -7.63 -4.00 0.13
N LEU A 37 -7.90 -3.63 1.36
CA LEU A 37 -7.51 -2.34 1.93
C LEU A 37 -6.34 -2.59 2.87
N GLY A 38 -5.18 -2.06 2.53
CA GLY A 38 -4.02 -1.97 3.40
C GLY A 38 -3.90 -0.58 3.99
N ILE A 39 -3.43 -0.50 5.23
CA ILE A 39 -3.26 0.74 5.97
C ILE A 39 -1.87 0.72 6.60
N ALA A 40 -1.10 1.76 6.39
CA ALA A 40 0.17 1.98 7.06
C ALA A 40 0.18 3.35 7.73
N GLU A 41 0.69 3.42 8.94
CA GLU A 41 0.84 4.63 9.73
C GLU A 41 2.31 4.95 9.94
N TYR A 42 2.65 6.22 9.75
CA TYR A 42 4.00 6.75 9.92
C TYR A 42 4.17 7.50 11.24
N PRO A 43 5.42 7.68 11.73
CA PRO A 43 5.69 8.30 13.04
C PRO A 43 5.13 9.70 13.21
N ASN A 44 4.99 10.44 12.12
CA ASN A 44 4.46 11.81 12.10
C ASN A 44 2.93 11.89 11.98
N GLY A 45 2.24 10.73 12.00
CA GLY A 45 0.77 10.65 11.86
C GLY A 45 0.26 10.60 10.42
N GLN A 46 1.15 10.60 9.41
CA GLN A 46 0.73 10.37 8.03
C GLN A 46 0.27 8.92 7.84
N TYR A 47 -0.71 8.73 6.95
CA TYR A 47 -1.24 7.42 6.58
C TYR A 47 -1.07 7.16 5.09
N VAL A 48 -0.81 5.90 4.76
CA VAL A 48 -0.95 5.38 3.40
C VAL A 48 -2.07 4.36 3.38
N PHE A 49 -3.09 4.61 2.56
CA PHE A 49 -4.18 3.68 2.28
C PHE A 49 -3.95 3.05 0.91
N PHE A 50 -3.80 1.74 0.88
CA PHE A 50 -3.56 0.98 -0.33
C PHE A 50 -4.78 0.15 -0.68
N ASN A 51 -5.48 0.52 -1.76
CA ASN A 51 -6.67 -0.16 -2.22
C ASN A 51 -6.38 -1.03 -3.44
N VAL A 52 -6.60 -2.32 -3.31
CA VAL A 52 -6.58 -3.28 -4.43
C VAL A 52 -8.00 -3.72 -4.70
N ARG A 53 -8.42 -3.66 -5.94
CA ARG A 53 -9.72 -4.12 -6.42
C ARG A 53 -9.54 -4.74 -7.81
N ASN A 54 -9.07 -5.98 -7.84
CA ASN A 54 -8.80 -6.71 -9.07
C ASN A 54 -9.96 -7.67 -9.39
N VAL A 55 -11.17 -7.11 -9.47
CA VAL A 55 -12.40 -7.80 -9.85
C VAL A 55 -13.20 -6.87 -10.76
N ASP A 56 -13.98 -7.43 -11.68
CA ASP A 56 -14.90 -6.65 -12.51
C ASP A 56 -16.12 -6.24 -11.69
N TYR A 57 -16.58 -5.00 -11.85
CA TYR A 57 -17.81 -4.48 -11.25
C TYR A 57 -18.39 -3.37 -12.12
N ASP A 58 -19.66 -3.07 -11.91
CA ASP A 58 -20.35 -1.97 -12.61
C ASP A 58 -19.62 -0.64 -12.36
N GLY A 59 -19.29 0.06 -13.45
CA GLY A 59 -18.53 1.30 -13.41
C GLY A 59 -17.01 1.07 -13.24
N TYR A 60 -16.54 -0.18 -13.38
CA TYR A 60 -15.12 -0.48 -13.32
C TYR A 60 -14.33 0.28 -14.38
N GLN A 61 -13.35 1.02 -13.91
CA GLN A 61 -12.33 1.61 -14.76
C GLN A 61 -10.99 1.03 -14.35
N ARG A 62 -10.27 0.45 -15.30
CA ARG A 62 -8.88 0.00 -15.08
C ARG A 62 -8.01 1.22 -14.81
N GLN A 63 -7.85 1.55 -13.54
CA GLN A 63 -7.12 2.72 -13.12
C GLN A 63 -6.17 2.37 -11.98
N VAL A 64 -4.92 2.78 -12.14
CA VAL A 64 -3.96 2.90 -11.04
C VAL A 64 -3.77 4.39 -10.81
N GLU A 65 -4.20 4.88 -9.67
CA GLU A 65 -4.17 6.28 -9.33
C GLU A 65 -3.60 6.47 -7.92
N ASN A 66 -2.82 7.54 -7.74
CA ASN A 66 -2.43 8.02 -6.42
C ASN A 66 -3.19 9.31 -6.15
N GLN A 67 -3.76 9.39 -4.95
CA GLN A 67 -4.46 10.57 -4.45
C GLN A 67 -3.73 11.03 -3.19
N TYR A 68 -3.54 12.35 -3.05
CA TYR A 68 -2.85 12.94 -1.90
C TYR A 68 -3.80 13.91 -1.21
N TYR A 69 -3.87 13.81 0.12
CA TYR A 69 -4.73 14.62 0.96
C TYR A 69 -3.88 15.36 1.97
N PHE A 70 -4.12 16.65 2.11
CA PHE A 70 -3.35 17.56 2.97
C PHE A 70 -4.14 17.94 4.23
N GLU A 71 -3.43 18.28 5.30
CA GLU A 71 -4.04 18.67 6.57
C GLU A 71 -4.94 19.91 6.46
N ASP A 72 -4.63 20.83 5.54
CA ASP A 72 -5.44 22.00 5.25
C ASP A 72 -6.76 21.67 4.53
N GLY A 73 -6.94 20.42 4.14
CA GLY A 73 -8.09 19.90 3.39
C GLY A 73 -7.97 20.03 1.88
N GLY A 74 -6.83 20.47 1.36
CA GLY A 74 -6.48 20.38 -0.05
C GLY A 74 -6.22 18.93 -0.47
N ARG A 75 -6.30 18.65 -1.77
CA ARG A 75 -6.04 17.32 -2.32
C ARG A 75 -5.46 17.38 -3.72
N ILE A 76 -4.68 16.37 -4.07
CA ILE A 76 -4.22 16.14 -5.45
C ILE A 76 -4.86 14.86 -5.97
N ILE A 77 -5.57 14.96 -7.08
CA ILE A 77 -6.25 13.85 -7.76
C ILE A 77 -6.06 14.03 -9.27
N GLY A 78 -5.68 12.96 -9.98
CA GLY A 78 -5.48 13.02 -11.43
C GLY A 78 -4.45 14.06 -11.88
N GLY A 79 -3.46 14.36 -11.03
CA GLY A 79 -2.42 15.37 -11.32
C GLY A 79 -2.87 16.83 -11.22
N GLN A 80 -4.04 17.09 -10.65
CA GLN A 80 -4.55 18.43 -10.38
C GLN A 80 -4.69 18.67 -8.88
N TYR A 81 -4.41 19.89 -8.44
CA TYR A 81 -4.64 20.32 -7.06
C TYR A 81 -6.05 20.88 -6.91
N TYR A 82 -6.73 20.47 -5.86
CA TYR A 82 -8.06 20.95 -5.48
C TYR A 82 -7.95 21.60 -4.12
N PRO A 83 -8.16 22.92 -4.01
CA PRO A 83 -8.26 23.59 -2.72
C PRO A 83 -9.40 23.04 -1.86
N LYS A 84 -9.30 23.20 -0.55
CA LYS A 84 -10.37 22.79 0.38
C LYS A 84 -11.74 23.34 -0.05
N GLY A 85 -12.69 22.41 -0.21
CA GLY A 85 -14.07 22.75 -0.56
C GLY A 85 -14.29 23.15 -2.02
N SER A 86 -13.25 23.06 -2.87
CA SER A 86 -13.35 23.29 -4.31
C SER A 86 -13.45 21.98 -5.08
N ASP A 87 -14.37 21.94 -6.05
CA ASP A 87 -14.43 20.88 -7.06
C ASP A 87 -13.75 21.29 -8.37
N GLN A 88 -13.15 22.49 -8.41
CA GLN A 88 -12.39 22.97 -9.54
C GLN A 88 -10.90 22.68 -9.29
N GLY A 89 -10.32 21.83 -10.15
CA GLY A 89 -8.90 21.51 -10.12
C GLY A 89 -8.02 22.59 -10.73
N GLU A 90 -6.89 22.81 -10.13
CA GLU A 90 -5.86 23.75 -10.58
C GLU A 90 -4.66 22.96 -11.13
N LYS A 91 -4.08 23.46 -12.21
CA LYS A 91 -2.86 22.86 -12.78
C LYS A 91 -1.70 23.03 -11.78
N ILE A 92 -0.99 21.94 -11.55
CA ILE A 92 0.24 21.97 -10.76
C ILE A 92 1.40 22.31 -11.69
N ASP A 93 2.12 23.39 -11.40
CA ASP A 93 3.39 23.68 -12.07
C ASP A 93 4.49 22.83 -11.44
N VAL A 94 4.94 21.85 -12.20
CA VAL A 94 6.03 20.97 -11.77
C VAL A 94 7.36 21.64 -12.17
N PRO A 95 8.27 21.89 -11.21
CA PRO A 95 9.59 22.44 -11.52
C PRO A 95 10.37 21.50 -12.45
N ASP A 96 11.07 22.07 -13.41
CA ASP A 96 12.01 21.30 -14.25
C ASP A 96 13.18 20.75 -13.40
N GLY A 97 13.60 19.54 -13.68
CA GLY A 97 14.99 19.19 -13.43
C GLY A 97 15.34 18.21 -12.30
N HIS A 98 14.41 17.45 -11.76
CA HIS A 98 14.77 16.41 -10.79
C HIS A 98 14.71 14.98 -11.33
N VAL A 99 14.36 14.80 -12.59
CA VAL A 99 14.23 13.48 -13.22
C VAL A 99 15.28 13.32 -14.31
N THR A 100 16.11 12.30 -14.18
CA THR A 100 17.07 11.95 -15.23
C THR A 100 16.33 11.57 -16.51
N PRO A 101 16.63 12.20 -17.66
CA PRO A 101 15.93 11.95 -18.92
C PRO A 101 16.00 10.50 -19.40
N GLY A 102 15.03 10.11 -20.23
CA GLY A 102 14.98 8.79 -20.86
C GLY A 102 14.17 7.74 -20.08
N GLY A 103 13.39 8.18 -19.09
CA GLY A 103 12.55 7.30 -18.27
C GLY A 103 13.37 6.28 -17.47
N GLN A 104 12.75 5.15 -17.13
CA GLN A 104 13.40 4.11 -16.31
C GLN A 104 14.67 3.52 -16.98
N PHE A 105 14.64 3.28 -18.27
CA PHE A 105 15.80 2.71 -18.98
C PHE A 105 16.92 3.72 -19.21
N GLY A 106 16.57 4.92 -19.65
CA GLY A 106 17.55 5.99 -19.89
C GLY A 106 18.26 6.41 -18.60
N SER A 107 17.54 6.59 -17.51
CA SER A 107 18.11 6.92 -16.21
C SER A 107 19.02 5.81 -15.66
N PHE A 108 18.65 4.54 -15.82
CA PHE A 108 19.51 3.42 -15.46
C PHE A 108 20.82 3.41 -16.24
N ILE A 109 20.76 3.60 -17.56
CA ILE A 109 21.97 3.66 -18.41
C ILE A 109 22.85 4.85 -18.02
N ALA A 110 22.23 6.01 -17.73
CA ALA A 110 22.96 7.20 -17.28
C ALA A 110 23.66 6.97 -15.94
N ALA A 111 22.97 6.34 -14.97
CA ALA A 111 23.52 5.95 -13.68
C ALA A 111 24.72 5.00 -13.83
N CYS A 112 24.60 3.96 -14.67
CA CYS A 112 25.69 3.03 -14.95
C CYS A 112 26.92 3.74 -15.57
N ARG A 113 26.71 4.65 -16.53
CA ARG A 113 27.80 5.38 -17.18
C ARG A 113 28.50 6.36 -16.24
N ALA A 114 27.78 6.96 -15.33
CA ALA A 114 28.31 7.88 -14.32
C ALA A 114 28.92 7.16 -13.12
N GLY A 115 28.62 5.88 -12.90
CA GLY A 115 28.95 5.17 -11.66
C GLY A 115 28.21 5.71 -10.44
N ASP A 116 27.04 6.36 -10.66
CA ASP A 116 26.24 7.00 -9.62
C ASP A 116 24.81 6.43 -9.63
N PRO A 117 24.48 5.54 -8.66
CA PRO A 117 23.15 4.94 -8.58
C PRO A 117 22.04 5.94 -8.28
N GLN A 118 22.33 7.11 -7.72
CA GLN A 118 21.35 8.14 -7.42
C GLN A 118 20.77 8.81 -8.69
N MET A 119 21.44 8.66 -9.81
CA MET A 119 20.91 9.11 -11.09
C MET A 119 19.79 8.24 -11.65
N ALA A 120 19.59 7.04 -11.12
CA ALA A 120 18.45 6.21 -11.49
C ALA A 120 17.16 6.76 -10.87
N ASN A 121 16.13 6.98 -11.69
CA ASN A 121 14.84 7.52 -11.23
C ASN A 121 14.09 6.60 -10.26
N GLY A 122 14.47 5.34 -10.18
CA GLY A 122 13.99 4.36 -9.19
C GLY A 122 15.19 3.63 -8.62
N ASN A 123 15.84 4.20 -7.63
CA ASN A 123 16.99 3.57 -6.98
C ASN A 123 16.55 2.45 -6.03
N ALA A 124 17.50 1.57 -5.66
CA ALA A 124 17.19 0.38 -4.85
C ALA A 124 16.74 0.71 -3.43
N VAL A 125 17.19 1.83 -2.85
CA VAL A 125 16.80 2.26 -1.49
C VAL A 125 15.34 2.67 -1.46
N ASP A 126 14.91 3.53 -2.38
CA ASP A 126 13.51 3.96 -2.48
C ASP A 126 12.61 2.76 -2.81
N ALA A 127 13.06 1.87 -3.69
CA ALA A 127 12.33 0.64 -4.02
C ALA A 127 12.17 -0.27 -2.80
N HIS A 128 13.19 -0.40 -1.95
CA HIS A 128 13.13 -1.17 -0.71
C HIS A 128 12.04 -0.63 0.22
N HIS A 129 12.08 0.65 0.58
CA HIS A 129 11.08 1.26 1.46
C HIS A 129 9.67 1.23 0.86
N SER A 130 9.55 1.40 -0.44
CA SER A 130 8.26 1.27 -1.15
C SER A 130 7.69 -0.15 -1.06
N CYS A 131 8.55 -1.17 -1.19
CA CYS A 131 8.13 -2.58 -1.10
C CYS A 131 7.75 -2.97 0.33
N VAL A 132 8.43 -2.43 1.36
CA VAL A 132 8.11 -2.69 2.77
C VAL A 132 6.63 -2.42 3.07
N LEU A 133 6.05 -1.35 2.50
CA LEU A 133 4.61 -1.05 2.64
C LEU A 133 3.74 -2.23 2.23
N GLY A 134 3.93 -2.71 1.01
CA GLY A 134 3.15 -3.83 0.47
C GLY A 134 3.36 -5.12 1.25
N HIS A 135 4.60 -5.40 1.64
CA HIS A 135 4.93 -6.62 2.39
C HIS A 135 4.32 -6.62 3.80
N LEU A 136 4.39 -5.51 4.54
CA LEU A 136 3.79 -5.42 5.88
C LEU A 136 2.27 -5.58 5.83
N MET A 137 1.59 -4.97 4.86
CA MET A 137 0.15 -5.15 4.66
C MET A 137 -0.18 -6.60 4.31
N ASN A 138 0.59 -7.24 3.42
CA ASN A 138 0.40 -8.64 3.07
C ASN A 138 0.68 -9.58 4.26
N ASN A 139 1.72 -9.31 5.06
CA ASN A 139 2.01 -10.10 6.26
C ASN A 139 0.89 -9.99 7.29
N SER A 140 0.33 -8.79 7.50
CA SER A 140 -0.86 -8.61 8.31
C SER A 140 -2.04 -9.46 7.78
N TYR A 141 -2.31 -9.37 6.48
CA TYR A 141 -3.36 -10.18 5.85
C TYR A 141 -3.15 -11.69 6.09
N ARG A 142 -1.95 -12.19 5.90
CA ARG A 142 -1.60 -13.62 6.06
C ARG A 142 -1.75 -14.12 7.51
N LEU A 143 -1.57 -13.24 8.50
CA LEU A 143 -1.80 -13.52 9.91
C LEU A 143 -3.25 -13.28 10.35
N GLY A 144 -4.09 -12.87 9.42
CA GLY A 144 -5.47 -12.49 9.66
C GLY A 144 -6.40 -13.65 9.98
N LYS A 145 -7.59 -13.30 10.43
CA LYS A 145 -8.68 -14.24 10.73
C LYS A 145 -9.89 -13.93 9.87
N GLY A 146 -10.56 -14.97 9.42
CA GLY A 146 -11.82 -14.88 8.71
C GLY A 146 -12.91 -14.26 9.58
N VAL A 147 -13.62 -13.27 9.02
CA VAL A 147 -14.83 -12.69 9.61
C VAL A 147 -15.92 -12.63 8.54
N PRO A 148 -17.21 -12.65 8.91
CA PRO A 148 -18.29 -12.57 7.93
C PRO A 148 -18.13 -11.37 6.99
N PHE A 149 -18.45 -11.58 5.71
CA PHE A 149 -18.41 -10.52 4.70
C PHE A 149 -19.58 -9.56 4.91
N ASN A 150 -19.37 -8.50 5.65
CA ASN A 150 -20.34 -7.45 5.89
C ASN A 150 -19.68 -6.11 6.23
N ALA A 151 -20.46 -5.03 6.23
CA ALA A 151 -20.00 -3.67 6.51
C ALA A 151 -19.41 -3.47 7.93
N LYS A 152 -19.59 -4.42 8.85
CA LYS A 152 -19.08 -4.34 10.23
C LYS A 152 -17.76 -5.09 10.42
N ALA A 153 -17.17 -5.62 9.36
CA ALA A 153 -15.92 -6.39 9.43
C ALA A 153 -14.69 -5.54 9.80
N GLY A 154 -14.72 -4.24 9.49
CA GLY A 154 -13.58 -3.33 9.78
C GLY A 154 -13.21 -3.27 11.27
N ARG A 155 -11.90 -3.19 11.55
CA ARG A 155 -11.30 -3.13 12.90
C ARG A 155 -10.16 -2.10 12.91
N PHE A 156 -10.51 -0.81 12.77
CA PHE A 156 -9.54 0.27 12.57
C PHE A 156 -9.40 1.20 13.78
N GLY A 157 -9.96 0.82 14.94
CA GLY A 157 -9.96 1.69 16.12
C GLY A 157 -10.72 2.99 15.86
N ASP A 158 -10.11 4.12 16.18
CA ASP A 158 -10.71 5.45 16.00
C ASP A 158 -10.44 6.08 14.63
N ASN A 159 -9.78 5.36 13.70
CA ASN A 159 -9.44 5.86 12.38
C ASN A 159 -10.68 5.92 11.47
N LYS A 160 -11.33 7.08 11.41
CA LYS A 160 -12.54 7.31 10.62
C LYS A 160 -12.30 7.16 9.11
N GLU A 161 -11.17 7.64 8.63
CA GLU A 161 -10.81 7.55 7.20
C GLU A 161 -10.67 6.10 6.75
N ALA A 162 -10.06 5.25 7.60
CA ALA A 162 -9.97 3.82 7.32
C ALA A 162 -11.37 3.18 7.20
N TYR A 163 -12.33 3.57 8.04
CA TYR A 163 -13.70 3.10 7.92
C TYR A 163 -14.37 3.60 6.64
N GLU A 164 -14.13 4.84 6.23
CA GLU A 164 -14.67 5.38 4.97
C GLU A 164 -14.12 4.62 3.76
N HIS A 165 -12.81 4.37 3.73
CA HIS A 165 -12.17 3.56 2.68
C HIS A 165 -12.72 2.14 2.66
N PHE A 166 -12.89 1.53 3.81
CA PHE A 166 -13.45 0.19 3.92
C PHE A 166 -14.92 0.14 3.46
N MET A 167 -15.74 1.12 3.84
CA MET A 167 -17.14 1.18 3.42
C MET A 167 -17.25 1.31 1.91
N LYS A 168 -16.42 2.14 1.26
CA LYS A 168 -16.36 2.24 -0.20
C LYS A 168 -15.94 0.91 -0.84
N LEU A 169 -14.93 0.24 -0.29
CA LEU A 169 -14.49 -1.07 -0.76
C LEU A 169 -15.62 -2.10 -0.62
N HIS A 170 -16.29 -2.16 0.53
CA HIS A 170 -17.37 -3.08 0.79
C HIS A 170 -18.57 -2.83 -0.15
N GLU A 171 -18.94 -1.57 -0.39
CA GLU A 171 -20.02 -1.20 -1.31
C GLU A 171 -19.70 -1.65 -2.75
N VAL A 172 -18.48 -1.41 -3.22
CA VAL A 172 -18.03 -1.86 -4.54
C VAL A 172 -18.10 -3.38 -4.64
N MET A 173 -17.69 -4.11 -3.62
CA MET A 173 -17.69 -5.57 -3.64
C MET A 173 -19.11 -6.15 -3.53
N SER A 174 -19.94 -5.64 -2.63
CA SER A 174 -21.28 -6.18 -2.40
C SER A 174 -22.27 -5.78 -3.50
N ARG A 175 -22.30 -4.51 -3.90
CA ARG A 175 -23.23 -3.98 -4.89
C ARG A 175 -22.68 -4.00 -6.31
N GLY A 176 -21.44 -3.55 -6.49
CA GLY A 176 -20.83 -3.43 -7.81
C GLY A 176 -20.43 -4.79 -8.38
N ALA A 177 -19.70 -5.60 -7.63
CA ALA A 177 -19.24 -6.92 -8.05
C ALA A 177 -20.22 -8.05 -7.71
N GLY A 178 -21.28 -7.77 -6.94
CA GLY A 178 -22.32 -8.74 -6.60
C GLY A 178 -21.85 -9.87 -5.68
N VAL A 179 -20.83 -9.63 -4.84
CA VAL A 179 -20.37 -10.63 -3.86
C VAL A 179 -21.44 -10.82 -2.80
N PRO A 180 -22.03 -12.02 -2.65
CA PRO A 180 -23.05 -12.27 -1.65
C PRO A 180 -22.47 -12.23 -0.24
N GLU A 181 -23.26 -11.78 0.74
CA GLU A 181 -22.85 -11.79 2.15
C GLU A 181 -22.71 -13.22 2.70
N ASP A 182 -23.63 -14.10 2.30
CA ASP A 182 -23.62 -15.49 2.71
C ASP A 182 -22.50 -16.29 2.04
N GLY A 183 -21.77 -17.04 2.85
CA GLY A 183 -20.70 -17.91 2.36
C GLY A 183 -19.38 -17.21 2.06
N ASN A 184 -19.32 -15.89 2.13
CA ASN A 184 -18.09 -15.12 1.93
C ASN A 184 -17.55 -14.55 3.25
N GLN A 185 -16.24 -14.34 3.28
CA GLN A 185 -15.53 -13.81 4.45
C GLN A 185 -14.48 -12.79 4.03
N TYR A 186 -14.31 -11.76 4.85
CA TYR A 186 -13.09 -10.98 4.88
C TYR A 186 -12.04 -11.68 5.75
N THR A 187 -10.79 -11.57 5.38
CA THR A 187 -9.66 -11.81 6.27
C THR A 187 -9.24 -10.48 6.86
N VAL A 188 -9.31 -10.35 8.18
CA VAL A 188 -8.88 -9.16 8.91
C VAL A 188 -7.55 -9.46 9.59
N GLY A 189 -6.51 -8.79 9.11
CA GLY A 189 -5.17 -8.89 9.68
C GLY A 189 -5.03 -8.10 10.98
N PRO A 190 -4.14 -8.52 11.89
CA PRO A 190 -3.79 -7.73 13.06
C PRO A 190 -3.01 -6.47 12.67
N TRP A 191 -3.07 -5.45 13.52
CA TRP A 191 -2.08 -4.37 13.48
C TRP A 191 -0.70 -4.92 13.82
N LEU A 192 0.24 -4.84 12.88
CA LEU A 192 1.64 -5.19 13.09
C LEU A 192 2.38 -3.91 13.48
N THR A 193 2.98 -3.90 14.66
CA THR A 193 3.92 -2.85 15.06
C THR A 193 5.28 -3.13 14.43
N PHE A 194 5.87 -2.14 13.81
CA PHE A 194 7.13 -2.24 13.09
C PHE A 194 8.14 -1.22 13.61
N ASP A 195 9.36 -1.65 13.81
CA ASP A 195 10.49 -0.78 14.12
C ASP A 195 11.15 -0.37 12.79
N PRO A 196 11.02 0.92 12.39
CA PRO A 196 11.51 1.36 11.09
C PRO A 196 13.02 1.38 10.96
N GLU A 197 13.77 1.44 12.07
CA GLU A 197 15.24 1.43 12.08
C GLU A 197 15.79 0.00 12.04
N LEU A 198 15.20 -0.90 12.82
CA LEU A 198 15.61 -2.30 12.88
C LEU A 198 14.97 -3.16 11.81
N GLU A 199 14.03 -2.60 11.05
CA GLU A 199 13.25 -3.26 10.00
C GLU A 199 12.66 -4.60 10.42
N ARG A 200 12.05 -4.63 11.62
CA ARG A 200 11.40 -5.83 12.15
C ARG A 200 10.10 -5.51 12.88
N CYS A 201 9.22 -6.47 12.87
CA CYS A 201 8.00 -6.40 13.66
C CYS A 201 8.32 -6.56 15.15
N THR A 202 7.60 -5.79 15.98
CA THR A 202 7.68 -5.81 17.44
C THR A 202 6.27 -6.03 18.02
N GLY A 203 6.16 -6.20 19.35
CA GLY A 203 4.87 -6.38 20.02
C GLY A 203 4.26 -7.77 19.88
N ALA A 204 2.93 -7.84 19.94
CA ALA A 204 2.17 -9.08 20.15
C ALA A 204 2.33 -10.13 19.03
N PHE A 205 2.57 -9.72 17.81
CA PHE A 205 2.68 -10.60 16.63
C PHE A 205 4.11 -10.65 16.07
N ALA A 206 5.11 -10.23 16.87
CA ALA A 206 6.48 -10.10 16.40
C ALA A 206 7.06 -11.43 15.88
N ALA A 207 6.83 -12.53 16.58
CA ALA A 207 7.40 -13.83 16.23
C ALA A 207 6.87 -14.32 14.87
N GLU A 208 5.55 -14.31 14.70
CA GLU A 208 4.88 -14.77 13.50
C GLU A 208 5.16 -13.84 12.31
N ALA A 209 5.08 -12.53 12.53
CA ALA A 209 5.30 -11.54 11.47
C ALA A 209 6.75 -11.54 11.00
N ASN A 210 7.73 -11.63 11.89
CA ASN A 210 9.15 -11.71 11.53
C ASN A 210 9.48 -13.01 10.81
N GLY A 211 8.74 -14.10 11.09
CA GLY A 211 8.86 -15.35 10.33
C GLY A 211 8.44 -15.21 8.85
N LEU A 212 7.66 -14.18 8.51
CA LEU A 212 7.23 -13.87 7.14
C LEU A 212 8.12 -12.86 6.41
N LEU A 213 9.13 -12.27 7.08
CA LEU A 213 10.02 -11.29 6.48
C LEU A 213 11.12 -11.91 5.61
N LYS A 214 11.40 -13.19 5.80
CA LYS A 214 12.43 -13.90 5.03
C LYS A 214 11.87 -15.21 4.48
N ASP A 215 12.13 -15.46 3.22
CA ASP A 215 11.85 -16.75 2.61
C ASP A 215 12.91 -17.77 3.04
N ALA A 216 12.48 -19.03 3.18
CA ALA A 216 13.38 -20.14 3.39
C ALA A 216 14.16 -20.42 2.09
N HIS A 217 15.46 -20.16 2.09
CA HIS A 217 16.30 -20.50 0.97
C HIS A 217 16.71 -21.97 1.02
N ARG A 218 16.73 -22.64 -0.14
CA ARG A 218 17.29 -23.99 -0.21
C ARG A 218 18.81 -23.97 0.03
N PRO A 219 19.37 -25.06 0.57
CA PRO A 219 20.82 -25.14 0.82
C PRO A 219 21.65 -24.80 -0.43
N GLY A 220 22.70 -24.00 -0.27
CA GLY A 220 23.57 -23.53 -1.35
C GLY A 220 23.06 -22.33 -2.16
N PHE A 221 21.87 -21.79 -1.84
CA PHE A 221 21.28 -20.62 -2.51
C PHE A 221 20.85 -19.55 -1.48
N GLN A 222 21.51 -19.52 -0.35
CA GLN A 222 21.29 -18.48 0.66
C GLN A 222 21.86 -17.14 0.17
N VAL A 223 21.11 -16.08 0.39
CA VAL A 223 21.61 -14.71 0.21
C VAL A 223 22.60 -14.45 1.35
N PRO A 224 23.85 -14.01 1.06
CA PRO A 224 24.79 -13.64 2.11
C PRO A 224 24.21 -12.53 2.99
N ASP A 225 24.43 -12.60 4.29
CA ASP A 225 24.15 -11.46 5.17
C ASP A 225 25.07 -10.30 4.77
N ALA A 226 24.48 -9.09 4.67
CA ALA A 226 25.19 -7.87 4.27
C ALA A 226 26.04 -7.33 5.42
#